data_7406ac54730c808ccfc7cc726534705b
#
_entry.id   7406ac54730c808ccfc7cc726534705b
#
_cell.length_a   1.000
_cell.length_b   1.000
_cell.length_c   1.000
_cell.angle_alpha   90.00
_cell.angle_beta   90.00
_cell.angle_gamma   90.00
#
_symmetry.space_group_name_H-M   'P 1'
#
loop_
_entity.id
_entity.type
_entity.pdbx_description
1 polymer ?
#
loop_
_entity_poly.entity_id
_entity_poly.type
_entity_poly.pdbx_seq_one_letter_code
_entity_poly.pdbx_strand_id
1 'polypeptide(L)'
;MLIFILLLPIIFFIAAFLVNAAMFRPEKRPEANIDGRGVTFPSGRNHLAGYLWNEAGTRGLLVFAHGMGTGIAYYLPEIHHFAAQGYQVFAFAYSGYQGSTGHFYGFPQAVIDLKHALDFVDDGSRPVILMGHSMGAYAVCAVRQCTDKPVSGIVAYAPFFSSDEAVIAQATGNIPKFGKLLCGLILPMQRILFGRNCSPTAAAGLSRANVPALVLQGSEDVE
;
A
#
# COMPACT_ATOMS: atom_id res chain seq x y z
N MET A 1 -36.32 -10.83 23.48
CA MET A 1 -36.11 -11.41 22.14
C MET A 1 -35.75 -10.34 21.11
N LEU A 2 -36.53 -9.27 20.94
CA LEU A 2 -36.26 -8.19 19.97
C LEU A 2 -34.89 -7.51 20.17
N ILE A 3 -34.51 -7.21 21.43
CA ILE A 3 -33.22 -6.58 21.78
C ILE A 3 -32.05 -7.46 21.36
N PHE A 4 -32.12 -8.78 21.54
CA PHE A 4 -31.05 -9.70 21.12
C PHE A 4 -30.89 -9.75 19.59
N ILE A 5 -31.99 -9.66 18.83
CA ILE A 5 -31.97 -9.64 17.36
C ILE A 5 -31.30 -8.36 16.86
N LEU A 6 -31.51 -7.22 17.53
CA LEU A 6 -30.87 -5.94 17.19
C LEU A 6 -29.38 -5.86 17.59
N LEU A 7 -28.98 -6.57 18.65
CA LEU A 7 -27.58 -6.58 19.11
C LEU A 7 -26.69 -7.49 18.29
N LEU A 8 -27.20 -8.57 17.71
CA LEU A 8 -26.42 -9.52 16.90
C LEU A 8 -25.64 -8.87 15.74
N PRO A 9 -26.24 -8.02 14.88
CA PRO A 9 -25.50 -7.33 13.81
C PRO A 9 -24.41 -6.41 14.34
N ILE A 10 -24.64 -5.75 15.49
CA ILE A 10 -23.65 -4.86 16.10
C ILE A 10 -22.45 -5.65 16.62
N ILE A 11 -22.70 -6.77 17.31
CA ILE A 11 -21.65 -7.65 17.82
C ILE A 11 -20.84 -8.22 16.64
N PHE A 12 -21.54 -8.67 15.57
CA PHE A 12 -20.91 -9.17 14.38
C PHE A 12 -20.01 -8.12 13.70
N PHE A 13 -20.49 -6.87 13.57
CA PHE A 13 -19.75 -5.76 13.01
C PHE A 13 -18.51 -5.43 13.83
N ILE A 14 -18.62 -5.38 15.16
CA ILE A 14 -17.50 -5.15 16.07
C ILE A 14 -16.48 -6.28 15.94
N ALA A 15 -16.92 -7.54 15.93
CA ALA A 15 -16.03 -8.68 15.76
C ALA A 15 -15.29 -8.64 14.40
N ALA A 16 -15.99 -8.35 13.32
CA ALA A 16 -15.40 -8.19 12.00
C ALA A 16 -14.35 -7.06 11.95
N PHE A 17 -14.66 -5.92 12.58
CA PHE A 17 -13.73 -4.79 12.68
C PHE A 17 -12.47 -5.16 13.47
N LEU A 18 -12.63 -5.82 14.63
CA LEU A 18 -11.49 -6.24 15.45
C LEU A 18 -10.61 -7.27 14.75
N VAL A 19 -11.21 -8.24 14.04
CA VAL A 19 -10.47 -9.24 13.25
C VAL A 19 -9.71 -8.55 12.12
N ASN A 20 -10.36 -7.64 11.39
CA ASN A 20 -9.71 -6.87 10.33
C ASN A 20 -8.55 -6.04 10.89
N ALA A 21 -8.77 -5.30 11.98
CA ALA A 21 -7.72 -4.50 12.60
C ALA A 21 -6.54 -5.33 13.11
N ALA A 22 -6.80 -6.53 13.62
CA ALA A 22 -5.74 -7.45 14.05
C ALA A 22 -4.94 -8.02 12.88
N MET A 23 -5.61 -8.38 11.78
CA MET A 23 -4.99 -8.94 10.57
C MET A 23 -4.04 -7.94 9.91
N PHE A 24 -4.41 -6.68 9.86
CA PHE A 24 -3.65 -5.61 9.22
C PHE A 24 -2.83 -4.76 10.18
N ARG A 25 -2.65 -5.21 11.41
CA ARG A 25 -1.86 -4.48 12.40
C ARG A 25 -0.40 -4.43 11.96
N PRO A 26 0.19 -3.22 11.79
CA PRO A 26 1.60 -3.11 11.47
C PRO A 26 2.47 -3.71 12.58
N GLU A 27 3.50 -4.46 12.21
CA GLU A 27 4.51 -4.88 13.18
C GLU A 27 5.21 -3.65 13.76
N LYS A 28 5.31 -3.59 15.09
CA LYS A 28 6.16 -2.61 15.74
C LYS A 28 7.62 -3.04 15.53
N ARG A 29 8.30 -2.36 14.63
CA ARG A 29 9.74 -2.51 14.43
C ARG A 29 10.47 -1.34 15.08
N PRO A 30 11.70 -1.56 15.58
CA PRO A 30 12.54 -0.45 16.02
C PRO A 30 12.64 0.59 14.90
N GLU A 31 12.62 1.86 15.26
CA GLU A 31 12.89 2.93 14.31
C GLU A 31 14.31 2.72 13.75
N ALA A 32 14.38 2.38 12.48
CA ALA A 32 15.65 2.30 11.78
C ALA A 32 16.10 3.72 11.43
N ASN A 33 17.40 3.95 11.48
CA ASN A 33 17.96 5.21 11.03
C ASN A 33 17.79 5.32 9.50
N ILE A 34 16.93 6.23 9.07
CA ILE A 34 16.69 6.55 7.67
C ILE A 34 17.40 7.86 7.39
N ASP A 35 18.38 7.83 6.51
CA ASP A 35 19.27 8.96 6.18
C ASP A 35 18.67 9.95 5.16
N GLY A 36 17.44 9.72 4.71
CA GLY A 36 16.70 10.65 3.86
C GLY A 36 16.19 11.87 4.63
N ARG A 37 15.96 12.99 3.92
CA ARG A 37 15.31 14.16 4.51
C ARG A 37 13.86 13.83 4.83
N GLY A 38 13.53 13.78 6.11
CA GLY A 38 12.19 13.49 6.60
C GLY A 38 11.18 14.61 6.28
N VAL A 39 9.99 14.21 5.88
CA VAL A 39 8.82 15.07 5.65
C VAL A 39 7.57 14.41 6.21
N THR A 40 6.54 15.20 6.42
CA THR A 40 5.22 14.69 6.82
C THR A 40 4.15 15.28 5.90
N PHE A 41 3.22 14.45 5.45
CA PHE A 41 2.15 14.88 4.53
C PHE A 41 0.80 14.24 4.89
N PRO A 42 -0.33 14.86 4.52
CA PRO A 42 -1.64 14.35 4.86
C PRO A 42 -2.07 13.17 3.99
N SER A 43 -2.75 12.19 4.58
CA SER A 43 -3.52 11.14 3.91
C SER A 43 -4.88 10.98 4.59
N GLY A 44 -5.88 11.67 4.08
CA GLY A 44 -7.19 11.79 4.71
C GLY A 44 -7.09 12.43 6.10
N ARG A 45 -7.40 11.65 7.16
CA ARG A 45 -7.27 12.10 8.56
C ARG A 45 -5.90 11.79 9.16
N ASN A 46 -5.06 11.06 8.45
CA ASN A 46 -3.74 10.64 8.90
C ASN A 46 -2.66 11.58 8.39
N HIS A 47 -1.51 11.54 9.05
CA HIS A 47 -0.28 12.17 8.60
C HIS A 47 0.76 11.07 8.37
N LEU A 48 1.31 11.02 7.17
CA LEU A 48 2.28 10.01 6.77
C LEU A 48 3.69 10.55 6.85
N ALA A 49 4.61 9.73 7.33
CA ALA A 49 6.04 10.00 7.26
C ALA A 49 6.56 9.65 5.87
N GLY A 50 7.34 10.56 5.29
CA GLY A 50 8.02 10.36 4.02
C GLY A 50 9.48 10.80 4.12
N TYR A 51 10.28 10.34 3.18
CA TYR A 51 11.71 10.64 3.12
C TYR A 51 12.12 10.90 1.67
N LEU A 52 13.00 11.87 1.50
CA LEU A 52 13.53 12.32 0.21
C LEU A 52 15.03 12.13 0.15
N TRP A 53 15.51 11.61 -0.97
CA TRP A 53 16.92 11.49 -1.31
C TRP A 53 17.18 12.16 -2.65
N ASN A 54 18.38 12.75 -2.81
CA ASN A 54 18.83 13.37 -4.03
C ASN A 54 17.82 14.35 -4.64
N GLU A 55 17.38 15.34 -3.87
CA GLU A 55 16.36 16.32 -4.28
C GLU A 55 16.75 17.13 -5.52
N ALA A 56 18.05 17.26 -5.80
CA ALA A 56 18.59 17.89 -7.00
C ALA A 56 18.61 16.95 -8.24
N GLY A 57 18.14 15.73 -8.09
CA GLY A 57 18.12 14.75 -9.19
C GLY A 57 17.28 15.21 -10.38
N THR A 58 17.84 15.10 -11.57
CA THR A 58 17.25 15.64 -12.82
C THR A 58 16.67 14.57 -13.74
N ARG A 59 16.92 13.27 -13.47
CA ARG A 59 16.44 12.16 -14.33
C ARG A 59 14.95 11.88 -14.20
N GLY A 60 14.37 12.25 -13.07
CA GLY A 60 12.95 12.04 -12.76
C GLY A 60 12.72 11.83 -11.27
N LEU A 61 11.47 11.66 -10.90
CA LEU A 61 11.03 11.33 -9.56
C LEU A 61 10.72 9.82 -9.50
N LEU A 62 11.36 9.09 -8.59
CA LEU A 62 11.03 7.72 -8.26
C LEU A 62 10.27 7.68 -6.93
N VAL A 63 9.02 7.22 -6.96
CA VAL A 63 8.20 7.03 -5.76
C VAL A 63 8.23 5.55 -5.38
N PHE A 64 8.78 5.26 -4.19
CA PHE A 64 8.97 3.91 -3.68
C PHE A 64 7.90 3.53 -2.65
N ALA A 65 7.24 2.39 -2.87
CA ALA A 65 6.19 1.82 -2.04
C ALA A 65 6.64 0.48 -1.43
N HIS A 66 6.78 0.43 -0.09
CA HIS A 66 7.29 -0.76 0.62
C HIS A 66 6.25 -1.88 0.76
N GLY A 67 6.71 -3.11 1.04
CA GLY A 67 5.88 -4.29 1.30
C GLY A 67 5.26 -4.28 2.70
N MET A 68 4.24 -5.14 2.91
CA MET A 68 3.68 -5.38 4.23
C MET A 68 4.70 -6.10 5.12
N GLY A 69 4.71 -5.78 6.41
CA GLY A 69 5.66 -6.36 7.36
C GLY A 69 7.11 -5.88 7.21
N THR A 70 7.41 -5.01 6.25
CA THR A 70 8.69 -4.34 6.08
C THR A 70 8.56 -2.85 6.38
N GLY A 71 9.63 -2.10 6.20
CA GLY A 71 9.62 -0.65 6.29
C GLY A 71 10.60 -0.07 5.28
N ILE A 72 10.65 1.24 5.16
CA ILE A 72 11.52 1.95 4.21
C ILE A 72 12.98 1.52 4.35
N ALA A 73 13.46 1.35 5.59
CA ALA A 73 14.85 1.00 5.86
C ALA A 73 15.30 -0.33 5.21
N TYR A 74 14.37 -1.25 4.97
CA TYR A 74 14.67 -2.51 4.29
C TYR A 74 15.11 -2.31 2.84
N TYR A 75 14.68 -1.21 2.22
CA TYR A 75 14.92 -0.88 0.81
C TYR A 75 15.93 0.25 0.59
N LEU A 76 16.69 0.62 1.62
CA LEU A 76 17.72 1.66 1.48
C LEU A 76 18.77 1.34 0.40
N PRO A 77 19.20 0.08 0.19
CA PRO A 77 20.11 -0.23 -0.91
C PRO A 77 19.55 0.16 -2.29
N GLU A 78 18.28 -0.16 -2.58
CA GLU A 78 17.62 0.19 -3.82
C GLU A 78 17.41 1.70 -3.94
N ILE A 79 16.97 2.33 -2.86
CA ILE A 79 16.76 3.78 -2.78
C ILE A 79 18.07 4.52 -3.08
N HIS A 80 19.16 4.15 -2.43
CA HIS A 80 20.48 4.75 -2.67
C HIS A 80 20.98 4.48 -4.09
N HIS A 81 20.75 3.28 -4.62
CA HIS A 81 21.13 2.96 -5.99
C HIS A 81 20.46 3.93 -6.98
N PHE A 82 19.15 4.13 -6.91
CA PHE A 82 18.46 5.04 -7.81
C PHE A 82 18.78 6.51 -7.56
N ALA A 83 19.00 6.91 -6.32
CA ALA A 83 19.47 8.26 -5.99
C ALA A 83 20.85 8.53 -6.61
N ALA A 84 21.77 7.58 -6.55
CA ALA A 84 23.09 7.66 -7.18
C ALA A 84 23.02 7.70 -8.72
N GLN A 85 21.97 7.12 -9.32
CA GLN A 85 21.70 7.20 -10.75
C GLN A 85 21.08 8.54 -11.19
N GLY A 86 20.90 9.50 -10.28
CA GLY A 86 20.41 10.85 -10.60
C GLY A 86 18.89 11.01 -10.52
N TYR A 87 18.16 10.05 -9.98
CA TYR A 87 16.75 10.21 -9.64
C TYR A 87 16.58 10.93 -8.30
N GLN A 88 15.60 11.80 -8.19
CA GLN A 88 15.04 12.12 -6.87
C GLN A 88 14.23 10.91 -6.42
N VAL A 89 14.48 10.40 -5.21
CA VAL A 89 13.73 9.28 -4.67
C VAL A 89 12.86 9.77 -3.51
N PHE A 90 11.60 9.39 -3.52
CA PHE A 90 10.67 9.59 -2.44
C PHE A 90 10.12 8.23 -1.97
N ALA A 91 10.29 7.92 -0.69
CA ALA A 91 9.67 6.78 -0.05
C ALA A 91 8.82 7.22 1.14
N PHE A 92 7.76 6.52 1.42
CA PHE A 92 6.84 6.87 2.50
C PHE A 92 6.40 5.64 3.28
N ALA A 93 6.05 5.83 4.55
CA ALA A 93 5.45 4.81 5.39
C ALA A 93 3.91 4.95 5.33
N TYR A 94 3.22 3.82 5.13
CA TYR A 94 1.75 3.78 5.11
C TYR A 94 1.14 4.16 6.46
N SER A 95 -0.16 4.47 6.47
CA SER A 95 -0.94 4.73 7.69
C SER A 95 -0.66 3.68 8.77
N GLY A 96 -0.26 4.13 9.97
CA GLY A 96 0.07 3.26 11.09
C GLY A 96 1.44 2.59 11.05
N TYR A 97 2.22 2.75 9.98
CA TYR A 97 3.62 2.31 9.89
C TYR A 97 4.57 3.42 10.34
N GLN A 98 5.77 3.08 10.73
CA GLN A 98 6.97 3.90 10.99
C GLN A 98 6.79 5.43 10.97
N GLY A 99 6.40 6.04 12.09
CA GLY A 99 6.23 7.48 12.19
C GLY A 99 4.94 8.05 11.56
N SER A 100 4.20 7.25 10.80
CA SER A 100 2.89 7.62 10.29
C SER A 100 1.79 7.42 11.33
N THR A 101 0.83 8.35 11.38
CA THR A 101 -0.33 8.24 12.28
C THR A 101 -1.41 7.30 11.73
N GLY A 102 -2.40 6.99 12.57
CA GLY A 102 -3.57 6.19 12.20
C GLY A 102 -3.37 4.69 12.29
N HIS A 103 -4.13 3.96 11.50
CA HIS A 103 -4.09 2.50 11.42
C HIS A 103 -4.14 2.06 9.97
N PHE A 104 -3.52 0.93 9.68
CA PHE A 104 -3.63 0.27 8.39
C PHE A 104 -4.75 -0.77 8.46
N TYR A 105 -5.78 -0.59 7.65
CA TYR A 105 -6.98 -1.44 7.69
C TYR A 105 -7.12 -2.40 6.52
N GLY A 106 -6.18 -2.38 5.57
CA GLY A 106 -6.22 -3.28 4.42
C GLY A 106 -5.46 -2.77 3.20
N PHE A 107 -5.32 -3.64 2.22
CA PHE A 107 -4.57 -3.34 1.00
C PHE A 107 -5.09 -2.12 0.21
N PRO A 108 -6.41 -1.83 0.16
CA PRO A 108 -6.88 -0.59 -0.45
C PRO A 108 -6.31 0.68 0.18
N GLN A 109 -5.96 0.65 1.47
CA GLN A 109 -5.29 1.76 2.16
C GLN A 109 -3.93 2.07 1.53
N ALA A 110 -3.18 1.03 1.09
CA ALA A 110 -1.90 1.24 0.43
C ALA A 110 -2.05 2.04 -0.87
N VAL A 111 -3.09 1.77 -1.64
CA VAL A 111 -3.39 2.51 -2.89
C VAL A 111 -3.78 3.97 -2.59
N ILE A 112 -4.58 4.18 -1.54
CA ILE A 112 -5.02 5.53 -1.10
C ILE A 112 -3.82 6.34 -0.59
N ASP A 113 -2.99 5.73 0.25
CA ASP A 113 -1.79 6.40 0.81
C ASP A 113 -0.78 6.74 -0.28
N LEU A 114 -0.56 5.84 -1.26
CA LEU A 114 0.27 6.11 -2.43
C LEU A 114 -0.30 7.25 -3.30
N LYS A 115 -1.62 7.30 -3.50
CA LYS A 115 -2.26 8.43 -4.19
C LYS A 115 -1.92 9.75 -3.50
N HIS A 116 -2.06 9.82 -2.17
CA HIS A 116 -1.75 11.05 -1.43
C HIS A 116 -0.25 11.36 -1.41
N ALA A 117 0.61 10.33 -1.42
CA ALA A 117 2.05 10.50 -1.60
C ALA A 117 2.40 11.14 -2.95
N LEU A 118 1.75 10.69 -4.03
CA LEU A 118 1.88 11.30 -5.35
C LEU A 118 1.34 12.74 -5.38
N ASP A 119 0.20 12.98 -4.75
CA ASP A 119 -0.38 14.33 -4.67
C ASP A 119 0.56 15.30 -3.93
N PHE A 120 1.32 14.82 -2.96
CA PHE A 120 2.27 15.60 -2.19
C PHE A 120 3.59 15.86 -2.92
N VAL A 121 4.21 14.84 -3.53
CA VAL A 121 5.60 14.92 -4.00
C VAL A 121 5.73 15.28 -5.47
N ASP A 122 4.70 15.03 -6.28
CA ASP A 122 4.73 15.28 -7.72
C ASP A 122 4.15 16.66 -8.04
N ASP A 123 5.04 17.57 -8.44
CA ASP A 123 4.74 18.93 -8.89
C ASP A 123 4.48 19.03 -10.42
N GLY A 124 4.51 17.91 -11.13
CA GLY A 124 4.32 17.83 -12.57
C GLY A 124 5.53 18.28 -13.40
N SER A 125 6.65 18.61 -12.79
CA SER A 125 7.83 19.17 -13.49
C SER A 125 8.73 18.10 -14.11
N ARG A 126 8.57 16.82 -13.74
CA ARG A 126 9.48 15.74 -14.14
C ARG A 126 8.76 14.42 -14.35
N PRO A 127 9.36 13.45 -15.11
CA PRO A 127 8.81 12.12 -15.26
C PRO A 127 8.74 11.40 -13.89
N VAL A 128 7.61 10.73 -13.61
CA VAL A 128 7.37 9.97 -12.38
C VAL A 128 7.44 8.49 -12.67
N ILE A 129 8.28 7.77 -11.94
CA ILE A 129 8.37 6.31 -11.95
C ILE A 129 7.85 5.80 -10.61
N LEU A 130 6.95 4.83 -10.66
CA LEU A 130 6.47 4.14 -9.48
C LEU A 130 7.22 2.82 -9.32
N MET A 131 7.73 2.56 -8.13
CA MET A 131 8.39 1.28 -7.81
C MET A 131 7.83 0.73 -6.50
N GLY A 132 7.57 -0.58 -6.46
CA GLY A 132 7.07 -1.20 -5.24
C GLY A 132 7.34 -2.69 -5.16
N HIS A 133 7.30 -3.20 -3.93
CA HIS A 133 7.47 -4.62 -3.61
C HIS A 133 6.22 -5.16 -2.90
N SER A 134 5.74 -6.36 -3.29
CA SER A 134 4.61 -7.06 -2.66
C SER A 134 3.38 -6.15 -2.56
N MET A 135 2.89 -5.81 -1.37
CA MET A 135 1.81 -4.84 -1.15
C MET A 135 2.07 -3.50 -1.88
N GLY A 136 3.30 -3.01 -1.84
CA GLY A 136 3.69 -1.79 -2.57
C GLY A 136 3.63 -1.98 -4.08
N ALA A 137 4.01 -3.16 -4.58
CA ALA A 137 3.89 -3.51 -6.00
C ALA A 137 2.43 -3.55 -6.47
N TYR A 138 1.54 -4.14 -5.68
CA TYR A 138 0.10 -4.04 -5.92
C TYR A 138 -0.36 -2.58 -5.96
N ALA A 139 0.05 -1.76 -4.98
CA ALA A 139 -0.37 -0.36 -4.90
C ALA A 139 0.08 0.45 -6.13
N VAL A 140 1.34 0.31 -6.58
CA VAL A 140 1.84 1.04 -7.76
C VAL A 140 1.17 0.59 -9.05
N CYS A 141 0.80 -0.68 -9.18
CA CYS A 141 0.02 -1.17 -10.30
C CYS A 141 -1.42 -0.63 -10.29
N ALA A 142 -2.06 -0.61 -9.12
CA ALA A 142 -3.49 -0.31 -8.97
C ALA A 142 -3.81 1.19 -8.92
N VAL A 143 -2.87 2.05 -8.50
CA VAL A 143 -3.13 3.46 -8.16
C VAL A 143 -3.73 4.29 -9.29
N ARG A 144 -3.45 3.93 -10.55
CA ARG A 144 -4.02 4.63 -11.71
C ARG A 144 -5.54 4.52 -11.84
N GLN A 145 -6.16 3.67 -11.07
CA GLN A 145 -7.63 3.65 -10.95
C GLN A 145 -8.17 4.71 -9.97
N CYS A 146 -7.29 5.27 -9.14
CA CYS A 146 -7.65 6.22 -8.09
C CYS A 146 -7.10 7.64 -8.33
N THR A 147 -6.24 7.84 -9.35
CA THR A 147 -5.66 9.14 -9.68
C THR A 147 -5.44 9.28 -11.19
N ASP A 148 -5.56 10.51 -11.69
CA ASP A 148 -5.24 10.87 -13.08
C ASP A 148 -3.83 11.48 -13.21
N LYS A 149 -3.06 11.58 -12.11
CA LYS A 149 -1.67 12.06 -12.17
C LYS A 149 -0.85 11.21 -13.15
N PRO A 150 -0.13 11.83 -14.07
CA PRO A 150 0.65 11.10 -15.07
C PRO A 150 1.79 10.34 -14.39
N VAL A 151 2.03 9.11 -14.86
CA VAL A 151 3.23 8.34 -14.53
C VAL A 151 3.94 7.95 -15.81
N SER A 152 5.26 7.84 -15.77
CA SER A 152 6.10 7.55 -16.93
C SER A 152 6.56 6.09 -16.98
N GLY A 153 6.45 5.36 -15.89
CA GLY A 153 6.80 3.95 -15.80
C GLY A 153 6.43 3.33 -14.46
N ILE A 154 6.29 2.01 -14.46
CA ILE A 154 5.96 1.23 -13.26
C ILE A 154 6.94 0.06 -13.14
N VAL A 155 7.52 -0.14 -11.95
CA VAL A 155 8.32 -1.31 -11.59
C VAL A 155 7.65 -2.00 -10.41
N ALA A 156 7.14 -3.20 -10.64
CA ALA A 156 6.42 -3.99 -9.65
C ALA A 156 7.16 -5.30 -9.38
N TYR A 157 7.60 -5.49 -8.14
CA TYR A 157 8.25 -6.71 -7.71
C TYR A 157 7.32 -7.53 -6.83
N ALA A 158 6.98 -8.75 -7.26
CA ALA A 158 6.04 -9.68 -6.63
C ALA A 158 4.67 -9.04 -6.31
N PRO A 159 3.96 -8.44 -7.29
CA PRO A 159 2.62 -7.91 -7.05
C PRO A 159 1.58 -9.03 -6.95
N PHE A 160 0.57 -8.87 -6.12
CA PHE A 160 -0.64 -9.67 -6.20
C PHE A 160 -1.72 -8.99 -7.07
N PHE A 161 -2.68 -9.78 -7.55
CA PHE A 161 -3.66 -9.31 -8.53
C PHE A 161 -4.68 -8.32 -7.92
N SER A 162 -5.23 -8.64 -6.75
CA SER A 162 -6.28 -7.84 -6.11
C SER A 162 -6.20 -7.89 -4.58
N SER A 163 -6.76 -6.87 -3.95
CA SER A 163 -6.92 -6.81 -2.50
C SER A 163 -7.68 -8.02 -1.94
N ASP A 164 -8.75 -8.45 -2.63
CA ASP A 164 -9.60 -9.55 -2.17
C ASP A 164 -8.83 -10.88 -2.17
N GLU A 165 -8.06 -11.17 -3.24
CA GLU A 165 -7.21 -12.36 -3.31
C GLU A 165 -6.14 -12.37 -2.24
N ALA A 166 -5.45 -11.25 -2.02
CA ALA A 166 -4.45 -11.15 -0.99
C ALA A 166 -5.03 -11.32 0.44
N VAL A 167 -6.25 -10.81 0.69
CA VAL A 167 -6.97 -11.06 1.96
C VAL A 167 -7.29 -12.54 2.12
N ILE A 168 -7.75 -13.20 1.05
CA ILE A 168 -8.06 -14.64 1.08
C ILE A 168 -6.79 -15.46 1.33
N ALA A 169 -5.71 -15.18 0.61
CA ALA A 169 -4.44 -15.88 0.77
C ALA A 169 -3.89 -15.72 2.20
N GLN A 170 -3.86 -14.49 2.71
CA GLN A 170 -3.39 -14.22 4.07
C GLN A 170 -4.26 -14.89 5.15
N ALA A 171 -5.58 -14.84 5.01
CA ALA A 171 -6.49 -15.45 5.98
C ALA A 171 -6.39 -16.99 5.96
N THR A 172 -6.29 -17.61 4.76
CA THR A 172 -6.17 -19.06 4.63
C THR A 172 -4.78 -19.58 4.97
N GLY A 173 -3.71 -18.82 4.67
CA GLY A 173 -2.35 -19.16 5.05
C GLY A 173 -2.14 -19.14 6.57
N ASN A 174 -2.66 -18.13 7.27
CA ASN A 174 -2.52 -18.01 8.72
C ASN A 174 -3.45 -18.95 9.51
N ILE A 175 -4.68 -19.18 9.02
CA ILE A 175 -5.71 -19.98 9.71
C ILE A 175 -6.47 -20.87 8.70
N PRO A 176 -5.85 -21.95 8.18
CA PRO A 176 -6.41 -22.71 7.05
C PRO A 176 -7.84 -23.21 7.25
N LYS A 177 -8.18 -23.66 8.48
CA LYS A 177 -9.51 -24.22 8.79
C LYS A 177 -10.63 -23.15 8.84
N PHE A 178 -10.30 -21.93 9.24
CA PHE A 178 -11.26 -20.84 9.46
C PHE A 178 -11.08 -19.67 8.50
N GLY A 179 -10.04 -19.68 7.67
CA GLY A 179 -9.70 -18.57 6.78
C GLY A 179 -10.84 -18.16 5.87
N LYS A 180 -11.55 -19.10 5.24
CA LYS A 180 -12.71 -18.81 4.40
C LYS A 180 -13.87 -18.17 5.18
N LEU A 181 -14.09 -18.57 6.44
CA LEU A 181 -15.10 -17.95 7.30
C LEU A 181 -14.69 -16.52 7.67
N LEU A 182 -13.40 -16.32 7.98
CA LEU A 182 -12.86 -14.97 8.26
C LEU A 182 -12.98 -14.04 7.06
N CYS A 183 -12.75 -14.52 5.84
CA CYS A 183 -12.97 -13.74 4.62
C CYS A 183 -14.42 -13.25 4.51
N GLY A 184 -15.39 -14.07 4.91
CA GLY A 184 -16.80 -13.67 4.96
C GLY A 184 -17.08 -12.49 5.91
N LEU A 185 -16.19 -12.22 6.86
CA LEU A 185 -16.25 -11.07 7.77
C LEU A 185 -15.43 -9.88 7.24
N ILE A 186 -14.22 -10.17 6.79
CA ILE A 186 -13.22 -9.15 6.42
C ILE A 186 -13.61 -8.44 5.12
N LEU A 187 -13.98 -9.16 4.06
CA LEU A 187 -14.28 -8.54 2.77
C LEU A 187 -15.47 -7.56 2.81
N PRO A 188 -16.60 -7.85 3.46
CA PRO A 188 -17.66 -6.86 3.66
C PRO A 188 -17.18 -5.65 4.48
N MET A 189 -16.33 -5.88 5.51
CA MET A 189 -15.75 -4.80 6.31
C MET A 189 -14.86 -3.90 5.47
N GLN A 190 -14.00 -4.46 4.60
CA GLN A 190 -13.16 -3.71 3.68
C GLN A 190 -14.01 -2.82 2.75
N ARG A 191 -15.14 -3.35 2.25
CA ARG A 191 -16.09 -2.58 1.42
C ARG A 191 -16.73 -1.43 2.18
N ILE A 192 -17.02 -1.60 3.46
CA ILE A 192 -17.55 -0.53 4.31
C ILE A 192 -16.47 0.53 4.58
N LEU A 193 -15.24 0.11 4.90
CA LEU A 193 -14.14 1.02 5.22
C LEU A 193 -13.68 1.84 4.02
N PHE A 194 -13.60 1.22 2.84
CA PHE A 194 -12.97 1.83 1.66
C PHE A 194 -13.97 2.20 0.55
N GLY A 195 -15.21 1.75 0.62
CA GLY A 195 -16.25 2.08 -0.34
C GLY A 195 -15.82 1.79 -1.79
N ARG A 196 -15.86 2.80 -2.65
CA ARG A 196 -15.46 2.68 -4.06
C ARG A 196 -13.98 2.33 -4.26
N ASN A 197 -13.13 2.62 -3.29
CA ASN A 197 -11.70 2.36 -3.33
C ASN A 197 -11.34 0.94 -2.84
N CYS A 198 -12.33 0.10 -2.57
CA CYS A 198 -12.11 -1.24 -2.03
C CYS A 198 -11.53 -2.24 -3.05
N SER A 199 -11.79 -2.05 -4.34
CA SER A 199 -11.56 -3.08 -5.36
C SER A 199 -10.70 -2.65 -6.57
N PRO A 200 -9.68 -1.77 -6.43
CA PRO A 200 -8.76 -1.59 -7.54
C PRO A 200 -7.95 -2.88 -7.74
N THR A 201 -7.73 -3.25 -8.99
CA THR A 201 -6.89 -4.40 -9.35
C THR A 201 -5.61 -3.95 -10.02
N ALA A 202 -4.53 -4.72 -9.85
CA ALA A 202 -3.24 -4.42 -10.48
C ALA A 202 -3.37 -4.36 -12.01
N ALA A 203 -4.05 -5.34 -12.61
CA ALA A 203 -4.21 -5.42 -14.06
C ALA A 203 -4.99 -4.22 -14.64
N ALA A 204 -6.12 -3.83 -14.02
CA ALA A 204 -6.90 -2.69 -14.49
C ALA A 204 -6.15 -1.36 -14.32
N GLY A 205 -5.36 -1.23 -13.26
CA GLY A 205 -4.51 -0.06 -13.05
C GLY A 205 -3.38 0.04 -14.09
N LEU A 206 -2.70 -1.07 -14.38
CA LEU A 206 -1.66 -1.14 -15.42
C LEU A 206 -2.25 -0.82 -16.81
N SER A 207 -3.39 -1.40 -17.16
CA SER A 207 -4.07 -1.11 -18.44
C SER A 207 -4.44 0.37 -18.55
N ARG A 208 -4.91 1.00 -17.47
CA ARG A 208 -5.23 2.42 -17.44
C ARG A 208 -3.98 3.30 -17.48
N ALA A 209 -2.88 2.86 -16.91
CA ALA A 209 -1.62 3.60 -16.92
C ALA A 209 -1.09 3.80 -18.33
N ASN A 210 -1.18 2.76 -19.18
CA ASN A 210 -0.70 2.74 -20.56
C ASN A 210 0.74 3.27 -20.71
N VAL A 211 1.63 2.79 -19.83
CA VAL A 211 3.05 3.18 -19.78
C VAL A 211 3.91 1.93 -19.69
N PRO A 212 5.23 2.02 -19.98
CA PRO A 212 6.13 0.91 -19.76
C PRO A 212 6.03 0.38 -18.34
N ALA A 213 5.83 -0.93 -18.20
CA ALA A 213 5.76 -1.60 -16.90
C ALA A 213 6.71 -2.80 -16.89
N LEU A 214 7.53 -2.89 -15.84
CA LEU A 214 8.35 -4.05 -15.53
C LEU A 214 7.74 -4.77 -14.33
N VAL A 215 7.25 -5.98 -14.55
CA VAL A 215 6.74 -6.85 -13.50
C VAL A 215 7.71 -8.00 -13.30
N LEU A 216 8.23 -8.12 -12.09
CA LEU A 216 9.14 -9.19 -11.69
C LEU A 216 8.40 -10.11 -10.72
N GLN A 217 8.29 -11.39 -11.09
CA GLN A 217 7.63 -12.42 -10.28
C GLN A 217 8.56 -13.62 -10.13
N GLY A 218 8.69 -14.16 -8.93
CA GLY A 218 9.42 -15.39 -8.71
C GLY A 218 8.72 -16.57 -9.39
N SER A 219 9.46 -17.48 -10.01
CA SER A 219 8.88 -18.67 -10.67
C SER A 219 8.20 -19.65 -9.70
N GLU A 220 8.55 -19.58 -8.43
CA GLU A 220 7.99 -20.39 -7.34
C GLU A 220 7.08 -19.58 -6.40
N ASP A 221 6.82 -18.33 -6.74
CA ASP A 221 5.93 -17.45 -6.00
C ASP A 221 4.49 -17.83 -6.37
N VAL A 222 3.81 -18.47 -5.45
CA VAL A 222 2.46 -19.05 -5.64
C VAL A 222 1.34 -18.17 -5.06
N GLU A 223 1.65 -16.90 -4.74
CA GLU A 223 0.66 -15.93 -4.26
C GLU A 223 -0.15 -15.27 -5.37
#